data_d089d89f911f25deaa101017cf19338b
#
_entry.id   d089d89f911f25deaa101017cf19338b
#
_cell.length_a   1.000
_cell.length_b   1.000
_cell.length_c   1.000
_cell.angle_alpha   90.00
_cell.angle_beta   90.00
_cell.angle_gamma   90.00
#
_symmetry.space_group_name_H-M   'P 1'
#
loop_
_entity.id
_entity.type
_entity.pdbx_description
1 polymer ?
#
loop_
_entity_poly.entity_id
_entity_poly.type
_entity_poly.pdbx_seq_one_letter_code
_entity_poly.pdbx_strand_id
1 'polypeptide(L)'
;NFPLESIRELPAMLENHPGLLGFNVTIPYKQEVIPFLTALSAEAREIGAVNCVKITPQGLYGHNTDAYGFRKSLLGLIGPMRPDALILGTGGASKAVGYVLRELGIAYTTVSRSGGPGRLCYRELTAEVMHSHPLIVNATPLGTFPKVAGCPALPYETITPAHFLFDLVYNPPLTEFLRRGKAQGAAICNGYEMLVGQAEKAWKIWNDPAQL
;
A
#
# COMPACT_ATOMS: atom_id res chain seq x y z
N ASN A 1 -6.19 -7.56 18.62
CA ASN A 1 -5.00 -6.78 18.27
C ASN A 1 -3.87 -7.08 19.25
N PHE A 2 -2.66 -7.21 18.73
CA PHE A 2 -1.43 -7.48 19.50
C PHE A 2 -0.47 -6.31 19.29
N PRO A 3 -0.55 -5.24 20.11
CA PRO A 3 0.41 -4.15 20.04
C PRO A 3 1.77 -4.67 20.57
N LEU A 4 2.77 -4.72 19.68
CA LEU A 4 4.13 -5.09 20.04
C LEU A 4 5.00 -3.82 20.06
N GLU A 5 5.81 -3.64 21.09
CA GLU A 5 6.82 -2.57 21.14
C GLU A 5 8.01 -2.90 20.24
N SER A 6 8.28 -4.20 20.05
CA SER A 6 9.31 -4.72 19.17
C SER A 6 8.83 -5.98 18.45
N ILE A 7 9.25 -6.17 17.21
CA ILE A 7 9.00 -7.41 16.46
C ILE A 7 9.62 -8.64 17.15
N ARG A 8 10.61 -8.45 18.01
CA ARG A 8 11.26 -9.52 18.78
C ARG A 8 10.31 -10.19 19.79
N GLU A 9 9.19 -9.56 20.10
CA GLU A 9 8.15 -10.14 20.98
C GLU A 9 7.23 -11.11 20.21
N LEU A 10 7.33 -11.20 18.88
CA LEU A 10 6.49 -12.07 18.06
C LEU A 10 6.53 -13.55 18.52
N PRO A 11 7.68 -14.18 18.82
CA PRO A 11 7.70 -15.57 19.29
C PRO A 11 6.90 -15.76 20.58
N ALA A 12 7.10 -14.92 21.58
CA ALA A 12 6.38 -15.00 22.86
C ALA A 12 4.86 -14.75 22.67
N MET A 13 4.49 -13.84 21.77
CA MET A 13 3.08 -13.61 21.43
C MET A 13 2.44 -14.87 20.83
N LEU A 14 3.15 -15.58 19.95
CA LEU A 14 2.67 -16.82 19.33
C LEU A 14 2.55 -17.96 20.33
N GLU A 15 3.52 -18.13 21.23
CA GLU A 15 3.49 -19.13 22.32
C GLU A 15 2.28 -18.94 23.23
N ASN A 16 1.91 -17.69 23.51
CA ASN A 16 0.75 -17.35 24.33
C ASN A 16 -0.61 -17.52 23.60
N HIS A 17 -0.59 -17.77 22.28
CA HIS A 17 -1.79 -17.86 21.45
C HIS A 17 -1.74 -19.07 20.50
N PRO A 18 -1.66 -20.32 21.03
CA PRO A 18 -1.44 -21.52 20.22
C PRO A 18 -2.59 -21.87 19.25
N GLY A 19 -3.76 -21.22 19.42
CA GLY A 19 -4.93 -21.43 18.54
C GLY A 19 -4.97 -20.52 17.31
N LEU A 20 -3.99 -19.66 17.09
CA LEU A 20 -3.95 -18.79 15.91
C LEU A 20 -3.68 -19.58 14.63
N LEU A 21 -4.51 -19.37 13.60
CA LEU A 21 -4.30 -19.90 12.24
C LEU A 21 -3.43 -18.96 11.39
N GLY A 22 -3.33 -17.71 11.80
CA GLY A 22 -2.58 -16.67 11.12
C GLY A 22 -2.83 -15.30 11.72
N PHE A 23 -2.12 -14.30 11.23
CA PHE A 23 -2.25 -12.93 11.69
C PHE A 23 -1.85 -11.94 10.59
N ASN A 24 -2.38 -10.72 10.70
CA ASN A 24 -1.95 -9.60 9.86
C ASN A 24 -0.82 -8.83 10.53
N VAL A 25 0.10 -8.35 9.70
CA VAL A 25 1.22 -7.48 10.08
C VAL A 25 0.99 -6.09 9.51
N THR A 26 1.10 -5.07 10.35
CA THR A 26 0.98 -3.67 9.94
C THR A 26 2.24 -2.86 10.23
N ILE A 27 2.19 -1.56 10.02
CA ILE A 27 3.27 -0.62 10.32
C ILE A 27 3.67 -0.74 11.81
N PRO A 28 4.99 -0.75 12.12
CA PRO A 28 6.13 -0.62 11.20
C PRO A 28 6.69 -1.95 10.67
N TYR A 29 6.13 -3.10 11.03
CA TYR A 29 6.78 -4.41 11.03
C TYR A 29 6.69 -5.21 9.72
N LYS A 30 6.07 -4.69 8.64
CA LYS A 30 5.88 -5.44 7.38
C LYS A 30 7.17 -5.95 6.71
N GLN A 31 8.30 -5.33 6.99
CA GLN A 31 9.62 -5.77 6.52
C GLN A 31 10.37 -6.53 7.63
N GLU A 32 10.27 -6.05 8.86
CA GLU A 32 11.00 -6.59 10.01
C GLU A 32 10.51 -7.99 10.43
N VAL A 33 9.29 -8.39 10.05
CA VAL A 33 8.76 -9.73 10.31
C VAL A 33 9.44 -10.81 9.47
N ILE A 34 9.99 -10.46 8.31
CA ILE A 34 10.53 -11.42 7.32
C ILE A 34 11.54 -12.39 7.93
N PRO A 35 12.52 -11.96 8.76
CA PRO A 35 13.49 -12.90 9.36
C PRO A 35 12.89 -13.94 10.32
N PHE A 36 11.64 -13.75 10.76
CA PHE A 36 10.94 -14.66 11.67
C PHE A 36 10.12 -15.72 10.91
N LEU A 37 10.05 -15.62 9.57
CA LEU A 37 9.21 -16.48 8.75
C LEU A 37 10.00 -17.65 8.16
N THR A 38 9.35 -18.81 8.07
CA THR A 38 9.90 -20.01 7.46
C THR A 38 10.05 -19.87 5.95
N ALA A 39 9.03 -19.27 5.31
CA ALA A 39 9.04 -19.04 3.88
C ALA A 39 8.14 -17.85 3.49
N LEU A 40 8.33 -17.36 2.27
CA LEU A 40 7.55 -16.29 1.65
C LEU A 40 6.90 -16.79 0.36
N SER A 41 5.67 -16.36 0.10
CA SER A 41 5.11 -16.46 -1.25
C SER A 41 6.02 -15.75 -2.27
N ALA A 42 5.97 -16.15 -3.53
CA ALA A 42 6.75 -15.50 -4.60
C ALA A 42 6.48 -13.98 -4.65
N GLU A 43 5.21 -13.60 -4.56
CA GLU A 43 4.77 -12.20 -4.52
C GLU A 43 5.34 -11.43 -3.31
N ALA A 44 5.24 -11.98 -2.09
CA ALA A 44 5.76 -11.34 -0.88
C ALA A 44 7.29 -11.19 -0.91
N ARG A 45 7.99 -12.16 -1.51
CA ARG A 45 9.44 -12.12 -1.70
C ARG A 45 9.85 -11.00 -2.65
N GLU A 46 9.17 -10.86 -3.78
CA GLU A 46 9.46 -9.81 -4.75
C GLU A 46 9.13 -8.42 -4.21
N ILE A 47 8.02 -8.28 -3.50
CA ILE A 47 7.63 -7.03 -2.83
C ILE A 47 8.62 -6.67 -1.72
N GLY A 48 9.19 -7.66 -1.02
CA GLY A 48 10.03 -7.45 0.16
C GLY A 48 9.26 -6.88 1.36
N ALA A 49 7.97 -7.23 1.48
CA ALA A 49 7.12 -6.86 2.61
C ALA A 49 6.00 -7.89 2.80
N VAL A 50 5.65 -8.17 4.05
CA VAL A 50 4.61 -9.11 4.46
C VAL A 50 3.56 -8.38 5.27
N ASN A 51 2.28 -8.55 4.93
CA ASN A 51 1.15 -8.05 5.72
C ASN A 51 0.22 -9.16 6.21
N CYS A 52 0.43 -10.41 5.77
CA CYS A 52 -0.38 -11.56 6.17
C CYS A 52 0.54 -12.76 6.41
N VAL A 53 0.41 -13.40 7.56
CA VAL A 53 1.15 -14.61 7.91
C VAL A 53 0.18 -15.74 8.17
N LYS A 54 0.41 -16.88 7.53
CA LYS A 54 -0.26 -18.14 7.81
C LYS A 54 0.58 -18.97 8.76
N ILE A 55 -0.04 -19.55 9.78
CA ILE A 55 0.59 -20.47 10.72
C ILE A 55 0.26 -21.89 10.31
N THR A 56 1.27 -22.75 10.19
CA THR A 56 1.12 -24.18 9.87
C THR A 56 2.00 -25.01 10.80
N PRO A 57 1.81 -26.34 10.86
CA PRO A 57 2.71 -27.21 11.59
C PRO A 57 4.18 -27.13 11.12
N GLN A 58 4.41 -26.72 9.86
CA GLN A 58 5.74 -26.58 9.26
C GLN A 58 6.38 -25.21 9.50
N GLY A 59 5.64 -24.25 10.04
CA GLY A 59 6.13 -22.91 10.38
C GLY A 59 5.26 -21.77 9.91
N LEU A 60 5.88 -20.59 9.79
CA LEU A 60 5.23 -19.32 9.47
C LEU A 60 5.44 -18.96 7.99
N TYR A 61 4.35 -18.77 7.25
CA TYR A 61 4.39 -18.46 5.81
C TYR A 61 3.88 -17.05 5.55
N GLY A 62 4.74 -16.22 4.97
CA GLY A 62 4.47 -14.80 4.71
C GLY A 62 3.89 -14.54 3.34
N HIS A 63 2.83 -13.72 3.30
CA HIS A 63 2.13 -13.29 2.10
C HIS A 63 1.99 -11.76 2.08
N ASN A 64 1.71 -11.21 0.88
CA ASN A 64 1.33 -9.81 0.75
C ASN A 64 -0.05 -9.70 0.09
N THR A 65 -1.08 -9.41 0.90
CA THR A 65 -2.44 -9.24 0.42
C THR A 65 -2.78 -7.79 0.06
N ASP A 66 -1.92 -6.83 0.45
CA ASP A 66 -2.07 -5.42 0.05
C ASP A 66 -2.01 -5.27 -1.47
N ALA A 67 -1.11 -6.01 -2.14
CA ALA A 67 -0.98 -5.99 -3.59
C ALA A 67 -2.26 -6.44 -4.28
N TYR A 68 -2.91 -7.50 -3.79
CA TYR A 68 -4.19 -7.96 -4.32
C TYR A 68 -5.29 -6.90 -4.15
N GLY A 69 -5.44 -6.33 -2.95
CA GLY A 69 -6.43 -5.30 -2.66
C GLY A 69 -6.21 -4.04 -3.50
N PHE A 70 -4.97 -3.59 -3.60
CA PHE A 70 -4.60 -2.42 -4.41
C PHE A 70 -4.88 -2.65 -5.91
N ARG A 71 -4.44 -3.79 -6.47
CA ARG A 71 -4.70 -4.14 -7.88
C ARG A 71 -6.18 -4.08 -8.22
N LYS A 72 -7.02 -4.75 -7.42
CA LYS A 72 -8.48 -4.79 -7.63
C LYS A 72 -9.09 -3.39 -7.63
N SER A 73 -8.73 -2.58 -6.63
CA SER A 73 -9.25 -1.23 -6.46
C SER A 73 -8.73 -0.26 -7.54
N LEU A 74 -7.43 -0.35 -7.89
CA LEU A 74 -6.84 0.48 -8.94
C LEU A 74 -7.48 0.24 -10.30
N LEU A 75 -7.70 -1.03 -10.69
CA LEU A 75 -8.33 -1.37 -11.95
C LEU A 75 -9.78 -0.86 -12.03
N GLY A 76 -10.48 -0.77 -10.90
CA GLY A 76 -11.79 -0.12 -10.80
C GLY A 76 -11.74 1.39 -11.09
N LEU A 77 -10.63 2.05 -10.71
CA LEU A 77 -10.44 3.48 -10.94
C LEU A 77 -10.02 3.81 -12.38
N ILE A 78 -9.00 3.11 -12.89
CA ILE A 78 -8.37 3.45 -14.18
C ILE A 78 -8.90 2.65 -15.38
N GLY A 79 -9.68 1.59 -15.14
CA GLY A 79 -10.17 0.69 -16.18
C GLY A 79 -9.03 0.07 -17.01
N PRO A 80 -9.12 0.09 -18.36
CA PRO A 80 -8.09 -0.45 -19.24
C PRO A 80 -6.87 0.48 -19.41
N MET A 81 -6.93 1.71 -18.92
CA MET A 81 -5.85 2.68 -19.07
C MET A 81 -4.61 2.27 -18.26
N ARG A 82 -3.45 2.71 -18.75
CA ARG A 82 -2.14 2.45 -18.12
C ARG A 82 -1.32 3.75 -18.03
N PRO A 83 -1.84 4.76 -17.31
CA PRO A 83 -1.15 6.04 -17.15
C PRO A 83 0.10 5.87 -16.29
N ASP A 84 1.18 6.57 -16.62
CA ASP A 84 2.35 6.65 -15.77
C ASP A 84 1.98 7.22 -14.39
N ALA A 85 2.71 6.79 -13.35
CA ALA A 85 2.30 7.02 -11.98
C ALA A 85 3.36 7.72 -11.12
N LEU A 86 2.92 8.56 -10.18
CA LEU A 86 3.68 8.99 -9.01
C LEU A 86 3.24 8.16 -7.80
N ILE A 87 4.22 7.57 -7.10
CA ILE A 87 3.99 6.94 -5.79
C ILE A 87 4.53 7.88 -4.72
N LEU A 88 3.65 8.42 -3.90
CA LEU A 88 4.04 9.29 -2.80
C LEU A 88 4.33 8.46 -1.55
N GLY A 89 5.60 8.41 -1.14
CA GLY A 89 6.06 7.63 0.02
C GLY A 89 6.92 6.42 -0.35
N THR A 90 7.65 5.89 0.65
CA THR A 90 8.68 4.84 0.49
C THR A 90 8.52 3.68 1.50
N GLY A 91 7.38 3.56 2.16
CA GLY A 91 7.09 2.53 3.16
C GLY A 91 6.73 1.16 2.55
N GLY A 92 6.40 0.20 3.41
CA GLY A 92 6.01 -1.15 2.98
C GLY A 92 4.81 -1.18 2.02
N ALA A 93 3.83 -0.28 2.22
CA ALA A 93 2.67 -0.18 1.33
C ALA A 93 3.07 0.33 -0.08
N SER A 94 4.01 1.29 -0.18
CA SER A 94 4.50 1.78 -1.48
C SER A 94 5.24 0.70 -2.28
N LYS A 95 5.86 -0.28 -1.62
CA LYS A 95 6.48 -1.42 -2.29
C LYS A 95 5.43 -2.32 -2.97
N ALA A 96 4.32 -2.59 -2.28
CA ALA A 96 3.20 -3.36 -2.86
C ALA A 96 2.57 -2.60 -4.04
N VAL A 97 2.40 -1.27 -3.92
CA VAL A 97 1.94 -0.41 -5.03
C VAL A 97 2.89 -0.51 -6.22
N GLY A 98 4.19 -0.30 -6.02
CA GLY A 98 5.19 -0.39 -7.09
C GLY A 98 5.25 -1.75 -7.76
N TYR A 99 5.11 -2.83 -6.98
CA TYR A 99 4.99 -4.19 -7.53
C TYR A 99 3.80 -4.30 -8.48
N VAL A 100 2.61 -3.90 -8.03
CA VAL A 100 1.39 -4.00 -8.85
C VAL A 100 1.47 -3.13 -10.12
N LEU A 101 2.04 -1.93 -10.03
CA LEU A 101 2.20 -1.07 -11.20
C LEU A 101 3.12 -1.72 -12.25
N ARG A 102 4.26 -2.32 -11.82
CA ARG A 102 5.14 -3.08 -12.74
C ARG A 102 4.41 -4.24 -13.40
N GLU A 103 3.68 -5.04 -12.64
CA GLU A 103 2.88 -6.15 -13.15
C GLU A 103 1.82 -5.72 -14.19
N LEU A 104 1.30 -4.50 -14.03
CA LEU A 104 0.34 -3.92 -14.97
C LEU A 104 1.00 -3.20 -16.15
N GLY A 105 2.35 -3.17 -16.23
CA GLY A 105 3.08 -2.44 -17.25
C GLY A 105 2.99 -0.91 -17.12
N ILE A 106 2.71 -0.40 -15.92
CA ILE A 106 2.62 1.03 -15.62
C ILE A 106 3.98 1.50 -15.11
N ALA A 107 4.61 2.44 -15.83
CA ALA A 107 5.82 3.09 -15.35
C ALA A 107 5.49 4.00 -14.15
N TYR A 108 6.45 4.11 -13.20
CA TYR A 108 6.22 4.96 -12.05
C TYR A 108 7.49 5.62 -11.54
N THR A 109 7.32 6.78 -10.93
CA THR A 109 8.35 7.50 -10.20
C THR A 109 7.94 7.62 -8.73
N THR A 110 8.86 7.29 -7.82
CA THR A 110 8.61 7.45 -6.37
C THR A 110 8.95 8.85 -5.92
N VAL A 111 8.10 9.42 -5.06
CA VAL A 111 8.29 10.74 -4.46
C VAL A 111 8.50 10.58 -2.96
N SER A 112 9.54 11.22 -2.42
CA SER A 112 9.83 11.24 -0.99
C SER A 112 10.16 12.66 -0.51
N ARG A 113 10.24 12.86 0.80
CA ARG A 113 10.55 14.18 1.40
C ARG A 113 11.94 14.70 1.01
N SER A 114 12.91 13.81 0.93
CA SER A 114 14.32 14.15 0.65
C SER A 114 14.77 13.87 -0.79
N GLY A 115 13.92 13.23 -1.60
CA GLY A 115 14.35 12.73 -2.91
C GLY A 115 15.42 11.64 -2.80
N GLY A 116 16.28 11.52 -3.83
CA GLY A 116 17.43 10.62 -3.87
C GLY A 116 17.55 9.87 -5.19
N PRO A 117 18.53 8.98 -5.35
CA PRO A 117 18.72 8.23 -6.59
C PRO A 117 17.44 7.52 -7.04
N GLY A 118 16.96 7.83 -8.26
CA GLY A 118 15.72 7.26 -8.82
C GLY A 118 14.42 7.70 -8.14
N ARG A 119 14.46 8.77 -7.32
CA ARG A 119 13.30 9.31 -6.61
C ARG A 119 13.29 10.84 -6.66
N LEU A 120 12.11 11.41 -6.88
CA LEU A 120 11.88 12.83 -6.78
C LEU A 120 11.62 13.28 -5.32
N CYS A 121 11.91 14.54 -5.04
CA CYS A 121 11.34 15.21 -3.87
C CYS A 121 10.12 16.06 -4.29
N TYR A 122 9.30 16.43 -3.31
CA TYR A 122 8.07 17.22 -3.58
C TYR A 122 8.35 18.57 -4.30
N ARG A 123 9.54 19.15 -4.12
CA ARG A 123 9.92 20.41 -4.79
C ARG A 123 10.20 20.25 -6.28
N GLU A 124 10.42 19.03 -6.74
CA GLU A 124 10.69 18.69 -8.15
C GLU A 124 9.39 18.35 -8.92
N LEU A 125 8.23 18.38 -8.25
CA LEU A 125 6.93 18.13 -8.88
C LEU A 125 6.46 19.39 -9.63
N THR A 126 7.02 19.59 -10.82
CA THR A 126 6.59 20.67 -11.74
C THR A 126 5.29 20.31 -12.45
N ALA A 127 4.65 21.27 -13.10
CA ALA A 127 3.48 21.03 -13.94
C ALA A 127 3.75 19.95 -15.01
N GLU A 128 4.95 19.95 -15.61
CA GLU A 128 5.35 18.95 -16.59
C GLU A 128 5.41 17.53 -16.00
N VAL A 129 6.01 17.38 -14.81
CA VAL A 129 6.06 16.10 -14.10
C VAL A 129 4.64 15.61 -13.75
N MET A 130 3.78 16.51 -13.30
CA MET A 130 2.38 16.17 -12.98
C MET A 130 1.62 15.71 -14.23
N HIS A 131 1.74 16.41 -15.35
CA HIS A 131 1.08 16.04 -16.60
C HIS A 131 1.60 14.72 -17.20
N SER A 132 2.90 14.42 -17.03
CA SER A 132 3.48 13.15 -17.52
C SER A 132 3.12 11.96 -16.64
N HIS A 133 2.59 12.17 -15.43
CA HIS A 133 2.20 11.12 -14.49
C HIS A 133 0.74 11.31 -14.03
N PRO A 134 -0.23 11.01 -14.89
CA PRO A 134 -1.64 11.24 -14.56
C PRO A 134 -2.15 10.43 -13.37
N LEU A 135 -1.55 9.29 -13.02
CA LEU A 135 -1.90 8.52 -11.84
C LEU A 135 -1.05 8.96 -10.63
N ILE A 136 -1.69 9.38 -9.55
CA ILE A 136 -1.01 9.79 -8.32
C ILE A 136 -1.52 8.93 -7.17
N VAL A 137 -0.62 8.14 -6.58
CA VAL A 137 -0.94 7.23 -5.48
C VAL A 137 -0.34 7.73 -4.18
N ASN A 138 -1.18 8.13 -3.21
CA ASN A 138 -0.73 8.46 -1.87
C ASN A 138 -0.54 7.19 -1.04
N ALA A 139 0.71 6.80 -0.84
CA ALA A 139 1.13 5.70 0.04
C ALA A 139 1.76 6.21 1.35
N THR A 140 1.54 7.49 1.71
CA THR A 140 1.91 8.07 2.99
C THR A 140 0.75 8.01 3.99
N PRO A 141 0.99 8.16 5.30
CA PRO A 141 -0.08 8.25 6.29
C PRO A 141 -0.72 9.66 6.39
N LEU A 142 -0.36 10.60 5.51
CA LEU A 142 -0.90 11.96 5.56
C LEU A 142 -2.40 11.95 5.28
N GLY A 143 -3.15 12.66 6.12
CA GLY A 143 -4.61 12.71 6.04
C GLY A 143 -5.35 11.62 6.81
N THR A 144 -4.64 10.67 7.43
CA THR A 144 -5.24 9.64 8.30
C THR A 144 -5.73 10.25 9.62
N PHE A 145 -6.91 9.82 10.06
CA PHE A 145 -7.42 10.14 11.39
C PHE A 145 -6.40 9.77 12.51
N PRO A 146 -6.19 10.61 13.53
CA PRO A 146 -6.91 11.87 13.80
C PRO A 146 -6.33 13.11 13.08
N LYS A 147 -5.21 13.01 12.35
CA LYS A 147 -4.53 14.14 11.70
C LYS A 147 -5.04 14.38 10.28
N VAL A 148 -6.34 14.56 10.14
CA VAL A 148 -7.06 14.60 8.85
C VAL A 148 -6.74 15.80 7.95
N ALA A 149 -6.19 16.88 8.51
CA ALA A 149 -5.84 18.08 7.73
C ALA A 149 -4.54 17.92 6.91
N GLY A 150 -3.75 16.89 7.19
CA GLY A 150 -2.50 16.63 6.45
C GLY A 150 -2.78 16.13 5.03
N CYS A 151 -1.98 16.63 4.06
CA CYS A 151 -2.00 16.10 2.70
C CYS A 151 -0.59 16.19 2.08
N PRO A 152 -0.28 15.40 1.04
CA PRO A 152 0.96 15.55 0.27
C PRO A 152 1.10 16.96 -0.32
N ALA A 153 2.32 17.51 -0.34
CA ALA A 153 2.61 18.85 -0.83
C ALA A 153 2.73 18.87 -2.37
N LEU A 154 1.61 18.68 -3.07
CA LEU A 154 1.54 18.70 -4.54
C LEU A 154 1.16 20.09 -5.06
N PRO A 155 1.54 20.44 -6.29
CA PRO A 155 1.00 21.59 -7.01
C PRO A 155 -0.41 21.26 -7.54
N TYR A 156 -1.41 21.25 -6.64
CA TYR A 156 -2.78 20.83 -6.94
C TYR A 156 -3.45 21.59 -8.08
N GLU A 157 -3.03 22.82 -8.34
CA GLU A 157 -3.49 23.65 -9.45
C GLU A 157 -3.12 23.08 -10.83
N THR A 158 -2.17 22.15 -10.90
CA THR A 158 -1.77 21.47 -12.14
C THR A 158 -2.58 20.21 -12.43
N ILE A 159 -3.38 19.75 -11.45
CA ILE A 159 -4.26 18.60 -11.61
C ILE A 159 -5.42 18.97 -12.54
N THR A 160 -5.83 18.03 -13.37
CA THR A 160 -6.88 18.20 -14.40
C THR A 160 -7.83 16.99 -14.38
N PRO A 161 -8.95 17.03 -15.12
CA PRO A 161 -9.83 15.87 -15.28
C PRO A 161 -9.18 14.61 -15.89
N ALA A 162 -7.97 14.72 -16.45
CA ALA A 162 -7.20 13.58 -16.95
C ALA A 162 -6.46 12.82 -15.85
N HIS A 163 -6.43 13.33 -14.62
CA HIS A 163 -5.72 12.70 -13.51
C HIS A 163 -6.60 11.73 -12.73
N PHE A 164 -5.92 10.73 -12.13
CA PHE A 164 -6.46 9.73 -11.23
C PHE A 164 -5.72 9.82 -9.89
N LEU A 165 -6.42 10.10 -8.82
CA LEU A 165 -5.84 10.16 -7.48
C LEU A 165 -6.31 8.95 -6.66
N PHE A 166 -5.37 8.12 -6.27
CA PHE A 166 -5.61 6.98 -5.39
C PHE A 166 -5.00 7.26 -4.02
N ASP A 167 -5.79 7.20 -2.96
CA ASP A 167 -5.30 7.33 -1.59
C ASP A 167 -5.37 5.98 -0.86
N LEU A 168 -4.25 5.51 -0.32
CA LEU A 168 -4.27 4.31 0.52
C LEU A 168 -4.97 4.54 1.86
N VAL A 169 -5.14 5.80 2.26
CA VAL A 169 -5.92 6.18 3.44
C VAL A 169 -7.41 5.98 3.14
N TYR A 170 -8.12 5.37 4.09
CA TYR A 170 -9.56 5.11 3.99
C TYR A 170 -10.38 5.83 5.08
N ASN A 171 -9.73 6.33 6.11
CA ASN A 171 -10.38 7.09 7.19
C ASN A 171 -9.64 8.42 7.43
N PRO A 172 -10.27 9.55 7.08
CA PRO A 172 -11.64 9.75 6.60
C PRO A 172 -11.88 9.23 5.17
N PRO A 173 -13.14 8.99 4.75
CA PRO A 173 -13.46 8.54 3.39
C PRO A 173 -13.05 9.51 2.29
N LEU A 174 -13.03 10.82 2.58
CA LEU A 174 -12.54 11.87 1.69
C LEU A 174 -11.43 12.65 2.41
N THR A 175 -10.18 12.27 2.11
CA THR A 175 -9.00 12.94 2.63
C THR A 175 -8.81 14.31 1.97
N GLU A 176 -8.00 15.18 2.57
CA GLU A 176 -7.69 16.50 1.98
C GLU A 176 -7.00 16.36 0.60
N PHE A 177 -6.17 15.32 0.42
CA PHE A 177 -5.56 14.96 -0.87
C PHE A 177 -6.64 14.70 -1.94
N LEU A 178 -7.59 13.82 -1.65
CA LEU A 178 -8.67 13.48 -2.58
C LEU A 178 -9.63 14.65 -2.80
N ARG A 179 -9.93 15.43 -1.74
CA ARG A 179 -10.79 16.61 -1.84
C ARG A 179 -10.21 17.65 -2.82
N ARG A 180 -8.89 17.91 -2.72
CA ARG A 180 -8.21 18.87 -3.62
C ARG A 180 -8.20 18.36 -5.06
N GLY A 181 -7.88 17.08 -5.28
CA GLY A 181 -7.92 16.48 -6.61
C GLY A 181 -9.30 16.52 -7.24
N LYS A 182 -10.34 16.16 -6.47
CA LYS A 182 -11.74 16.23 -6.91
C LYS A 182 -12.17 17.64 -7.31
N ALA A 183 -11.70 18.67 -6.57
CA ALA A 183 -11.98 20.06 -6.89
C ALA A 183 -11.40 20.51 -8.25
N GLN A 184 -10.36 19.83 -8.74
CA GLN A 184 -9.76 20.02 -10.06
C GLN A 184 -10.36 19.09 -11.14
N GLY A 185 -11.38 18.31 -10.79
CA GLY A 185 -12.06 17.40 -11.72
C GLY A 185 -11.43 16.01 -11.88
N ALA A 186 -10.39 15.69 -11.12
CA ALA A 186 -9.75 14.37 -11.17
C ALA A 186 -10.69 13.25 -10.69
N ALA A 187 -10.53 12.05 -11.27
CA ALA A 187 -11.13 10.83 -10.73
C ALA A 187 -10.42 10.43 -9.43
N ILE A 188 -11.17 10.07 -8.41
CA ILE A 188 -10.61 9.78 -7.08
C ILE A 188 -11.03 8.41 -6.56
N CYS A 189 -10.15 7.76 -5.80
CA CYS A 189 -10.44 6.52 -5.08
C CYS A 189 -9.72 6.55 -3.72
N ASN A 190 -10.40 6.13 -2.66
CA ASN A 190 -9.79 5.94 -1.33
C ASN A 190 -9.39 4.47 -1.10
N GLY A 191 -8.71 4.20 0.02
CA GLY A 191 -8.19 2.89 0.35
C GLY A 191 -9.20 1.86 0.86
N TYR A 192 -10.51 2.16 0.90
CA TYR A 192 -11.49 1.27 1.53
C TYR A 192 -11.63 -0.07 0.80
N GLU A 193 -11.80 -0.06 -0.53
CA GLU A 193 -11.89 -1.29 -1.32
C GLU A 193 -10.59 -2.11 -1.28
N MET A 194 -9.43 -1.44 -1.19
CA MET A 194 -8.15 -2.08 -0.96
C MET A 194 -8.12 -2.77 0.41
N LEU A 195 -8.61 -2.12 1.46
CA LEU A 195 -8.72 -2.67 2.81
C LEU A 195 -9.60 -3.93 2.83
N VAL A 196 -10.77 -3.88 2.20
CA VAL A 196 -11.68 -5.02 2.09
C VAL A 196 -11.02 -6.16 1.33
N GLY A 197 -10.48 -5.88 0.14
CA GLY A 197 -9.86 -6.88 -0.72
C GLY A 197 -8.68 -7.60 -0.05
N GLN A 198 -7.80 -6.87 0.66
CA GLN A 198 -6.69 -7.49 1.39
C GLN A 198 -7.17 -8.39 2.53
N ALA A 199 -8.24 -7.99 3.24
CA ALA A 199 -8.80 -8.79 4.33
C ALA A 199 -9.46 -10.08 3.82
N GLU A 200 -10.24 -10.01 2.74
CA GLU A 200 -10.82 -11.19 2.07
C GLU A 200 -9.74 -12.15 1.58
N LYS A 201 -8.65 -11.63 1.01
CA LYS A 201 -7.53 -12.46 0.55
C LYS A 201 -6.79 -13.11 1.72
N ALA A 202 -6.55 -12.37 2.83
CA ALA A 202 -5.95 -12.90 4.05
C ALA A 202 -6.82 -14.02 4.64
N TRP A 203 -8.13 -13.82 4.73
CA TRP A 203 -9.07 -14.84 5.19
C TRP A 203 -8.99 -16.13 4.37
N LYS A 204 -8.94 -16.02 3.04
CA LYS A 204 -8.78 -17.18 2.15
C LYS A 204 -7.45 -17.91 2.40
N ILE A 205 -6.34 -17.17 2.56
CA ILE A 205 -5.02 -17.75 2.85
C ILE A 205 -5.05 -18.57 4.14
N TRP A 206 -5.65 -18.04 5.20
CA TRP A 206 -5.69 -18.74 6.49
C TRP A 206 -6.55 -20.00 6.46
N ASN A 207 -7.64 -20.01 5.69
CA ASN A 207 -8.62 -21.09 5.68
C ASN A 207 -8.45 -22.10 4.52
N ASP A 208 -7.58 -21.83 3.55
CA ASP A 208 -7.32 -22.74 2.43
C ASP A 208 -6.10 -23.61 2.72
N PRO A 209 -6.27 -24.95 2.89
CA PRO A 209 -5.15 -25.87 3.13
C PRO A 209 -4.11 -25.90 2.00
N ALA A 210 -4.50 -25.56 0.77
CA ALA A 210 -3.63 -25.61 -0.41
C ALA A 210 -2.74 -24.38 -0.59
N GLN A 211 -2.96 -23.31 0.18
CA GLN A 211 -2.15 -22.08 0.11
C GLN A 211 -1.00 -22.12 1.14
N LEU A 212 0.09 -22.76 0.74
CA LEU A 212 1.38 -22.71 1.42
C LEU A 212 2.30 -21.68 0.75
#